data_e94d5ecf4ced53a7a95dc3aa283a5d6c
#
_entry.id   e94d5ecf4ced53a7a95dc3aa283a5d6c
#
_cell.length_a   1.000
_cell.length_b   1.000
_cell.length_c   1.000
_cell.angle_alpha   90.00
_cell.angle_beta   90.00
_cell.angle_gamma   90.00
#
_symmetry.space_group_name_H-M   'P 1'
#
loop_
_entity.id
_entity.type
_entity.pdbx_description
1 polymer ?
#
loop_
_entity_poly.entity_id
_entity_poly.type
_entity_poly.pdbx_seq_one_letter_code
_entity_poly.pdbx_strand_id
1 'polypeptide(L)'
;MAATLIDDHLRFRLDDVDPAVTAVVLQCERAVPGPREFTRDDAGWCLDLPVPSLQRIEYRFAVGRGDAVDIVLDPANPLTVRTAFGDRSVVELPGYVPPWWLSAPAVPGRLDPHTLTGETRHEVPVTVWIPQDLPDTEPAPLLLVHDGPEYDQLASITTYSAALIATGGLPPHRVALAAPVIRDAWYSGSPQYLRTIAATGLDGLGERYAVRGPVVVAGASLGGLTAVLLGLLAAPRVGGVYSQSGSFFQVRHDLDESGYPFFGRISRLVQSVLDMRETEHPLVVGMSCGAIEENMANNRDMAAALRRAGHTVELTEVADLHNYTAWRDALDPGLTHVLRTVWGETG
;
A
#
# COMPACT_ATOMS: atom_id res chain seq x y z
N MET A 1 28.56 12.68 3.58
CA MET A 1 27.31 13.36 3.99
C MET A 1 26.15 12.68 3.27
N ALA A 2 25.04 12.48 3.96
CA ALA A 2 23.80 12.00 3.32
C ALA A 2 23.47 12.83 2.08
N ALA A 3 22.55 12.33 1.25
CA ALA A 3 22.09 13.08 0.08
C ALA A 3 21.70 14.51 0.48
N THR A 4 22.20 15.49 -0.24
CA THR A 4 22.10 16.92 0.13
C THR A 4 21.39 17.70 -0.97
N LEU A 5 20.43 18.52 -0.57
CA LEU A 5 19.81 19.48 -1.49
C LEU A 5 20.77 20.65 -1.74
N ILE A 6 21.12 20.88 -3.00
CA ILE A 6 21.97 21.99 -3.44
C ILE A 6 21.25 22.71 -4.58
N ASP A 7 20.80 23.93 -4.32
CA ASP A 7 19.94 24.70 -5.23
C ASP A 7 18.71 23.89 -5.68
N ASP A 8 18.65 23.50 -6.94
CA ASP A 8 17.57 22.73 -7.56
C ASP A 8 17.95 21.25 -7.83
N HIS A 9 19.05 20.77 -7.23
CA HIS A 9 19.55 19.40 -7.41
C HIS A 9 19.70 18.68 -6.07
N LEU A 10 19.42 17.39 -6.10
CA LEU A 10 19.68 16.46 -5.00
C LEU A 10 20.98 15.72 -5.28
N ARG A 11 22.02 16.00 -4.48
CA ARG A 11 23.34 15.42 -4.61
C ARG A 11 23.53 14.23 -3.71
N PHE A 12 23.84 13.08 -4.30
CA PHE A 12 24.27 11.86 -3.63
C PHE A 12 25.80 11.74 -3.70
N ARG A 13 26.41 11.24 -2.63
CA ARG A 13 27.85 10.98 -2.59
C ARG A 13 28.17 9.64 -1.93
N LEU A 14 29.17 8.97 -2.46
CA LEU A 14 29.84 7.84 -1.83
C LEU A 14 31.33 8.13 -1.81
N ASP A 15 31.94 8.24 -0.62
CA ASP A 15 33.34 8.49 -0.45
C ASP A 15 34.18 7.36 -1.08
N ASP A 16 35.24 7.69 -1.79
CA ASP A 16 36.10 6.74 -2.48
C ASP A 16 37.20 6.24 -1.53
N VAL A 17 36.84 5.24 -0.72
CA VAL A 17 37.77 4.60 0.21
C VAL A 17 38.31 3.26 -0.31
N ASP A 18 37.77 2.75 -1.41
CA ASP A 18 38.11 1.44 -1.98
C ASP A 18 38.45 1.56 -3.48
N PRO A 19 39.76 1.42 -3.85
CA PRO A 19 40.17 1.51 -5.24
C PRO A 19 39.61 0.40 -6.16
N ALA A 20 39.04 -0.66 -5.58
CA ALA A 20 38.42 -1.72 -6.36
C ALA A 20 37.04 -1.34 -6.88
N VAL A 21 36.43 -0.24 -6.41
CA VAL A 21 35.12 0.23 -6.89
C VAL A 21 35.29 0.80 -8.31
N THR A 22 34.56 0.21 -9.25
CA THR A 22 34.60 0.56 -10.67
C THR A 22 33.34 1.27 -11.16
N ALA A 23 32.23 1.13 -10.44
CA ALA A 23 30.96 1.77 -10.77
C ALA A 23 30.08 1.92 -9.51
N VAL A 24 29.26 2.97 -9.49
CA VAL A 24 28.21 3.16 -8.48
C VAL A 24 26.94 3.57 -9.20
N VAL A 25 25.81 2.91 -8.85
CA VAL A 25 24.51 3.18 -9.45
C VAL A 25 23.49 3.40 -8.34
N LEU A 26 22.68 4.44 -8.46
CA LEU A 26 21.56 4.71 -7.55
C LEU A 26 20.40 3.73 -7.85
N GLN A 27 20.06 2.92 -6.88
CA GLN A 27 18.86 2.08 -6.91
C GLN A 27 17.72 2.78 -6.16
N CYS A 28 16.76 3.28 -6.88
CA CYS A 28 15.51 3.83 -6.36
C CYS A 28 14.36 3.40 -7.28
N GLU A 29 13.15 3.81 -6.96
CA GLU A 29 12.02 3.50 -7.83
C GLU A 29 12.20 4.08 -9.23
N ARG A 30 11.69 3.35 -10.21
CA ARG A 30 11.88 3.64 -11.64
C ARG A 30 11.32 5.00 -12.05
N ALA A 31 10.21 5.39 -11.43
CA ALA A 31 9.54 6.66 -11.67
C ALA A 31 10.33 7.90 -11.22
N VAL A 32 11.34 7.77 -10.36
CA VAL A 32 12.20 8.91 -9.99
C VAL A 32 12.95 9.39 -11.24
N PRO A 33 12.83 10.66 -11.65
CA PRO A 33 13.47 11.14 -12.87
C PRO A 33 14.98 11.33 -12.71
N GLY A 34 15.73 11.26 -13.81
CA GLY A 34 17.16 11.61 -13.88
C GLY A 34 18.10 10.42 -14.01
N PRO A 35 19.42 10.69 -14.03
CA PRO A 35 20.45 9.67 -14.17
C PRO A 35 20.53 8.75 -12.95
N ARG A 36 21.15 7.59 -13.12
CA ARG A 36 21.38 6.60 -12.05
C ARG A 36 22.85 6.36 -11.80
N GLU A 37 23.70 6.58 -12.79
CA GLU A 37 25.12 6.31 -12.73
C GLU A 37 25.86 7.49 -12.09
N PHE A 38 26.70 7.18 -11.11
CA PHE A 38 27.57 8.16 -10.48
C PHE A 38 28.78 8.46 -11.37
N THR A 39 29.27 9.67 -11.30
CA THR A 39 30.55 10.06 -11.84
C THR A 39 31.61 10.12 -10.74
N ARG A 40 32.86 9.77 -11.07
CA ARG A 40 33.97 9.83 -10.12
C ARG A 40 34.64 11.20 -10.17
N ASP A 41 34.87 11.83 -9.02
CA ASP A 41 35.65 13.04 -8.83
C ASP A 41 36.82 12.78 -7.84
N ASP A 42 37.60 13.80 -7.50
CA ASP A 42 38.76 13.70 -6.58
C ASP A 42 38.35 13.32 -5.14
N ALA A 43 37.05 13.45 -4.76
CA ALA A 43 36.55 13.18 -3.44
C ALA A 43 35.69 11.90 -3.38
N GLY A 44 35.49 11.20 -4.50
CA GLY A 44 34.76 9.95 -4.58
C GLY A 44 33.72 9.91 -5.70
N TRP A 45 32.60 9.27 -5.46
CA TRP A 45 31.52 9.10 -6.41
C TRP A 45 30.41 10.09 -6.15
N CYS A 46 29.92 10.77 -7.17
CA CYS A 46 28.91 11.82 -7.09
C CYS A 46 27.82 11.65 -8.15
N LEU A 47 26.57 11.88 -7.74
CA LEU A 47 25.42 11.90 -8.63
C LEU A 47 24.53 13.08 -8.27
N ASP A 48 24.19 13.91 -9.26
CA ASP A 48 23.21 14.98 -9.14
C ASP A 48 21.91 14.60 -9.85
N LEU A 49 20.80 14.66 -9.12
CA LEU A 49 19.46 14.52 -9.69
C LEU A 49 18.72 15.85 -9.65
N PRO A 50 17.94 16.20 -10.67
CA PRO A 50 16.93 17.25 -10.51
C PRO A 50 16.02 16.93 -9.33
N VAL A 51 15.65 17.93 -8.52
CA VAL A 51 14.73 17.71 -7.41
C VAL A 51 13.38 17.27 -7.97
N PRO A 52 12.91 16.05 -7.68
CA PRO A 52 11.62 15.58 -8.16
C PRO A 52 10.48 16.22 -7.39
N SER A 53 9.27 16.22 -7.98
CA SER A 53 8.04 16.61 -7.29
C SER A 53 7.55 15.52 -6.34
N LEU A 54 8.41 15.14 -5.41
CA LEU A 54 8.18 14.11 -4.39
C LEU A 54 8.48 14.68 -3.01
N GLN A 55 7.97 14.03 -2.00
CA GLN A 55 8.28 14.35 -0.60
C GLN A 55 9.42 13.49 -0.06
N ARG A 56 9.67 12.29 -0.64
CA ARG A 56 10.66 11.34 -0.17
C ARG A 56 11.22 10.51 -1.33
N ILE A 57 12.44 10.01 -1.15
CA ILE A 57 13.06 9.01 -2.03
C ILE A 57 13.68 7.93 -1.16
N GLU A 58 13.29 6.68 -1.40
CA GLU A 58 13.91 5.49 -0.81
C GLU A 58 14.94 4.92 -1.79
N TYR A 59 16.18 4.72 -1.32
CA TYR A 59 17.27 4.35 -2.21
C TYR A 59 18.31 3.42 -1.57
N ARG A 60 19.14 2.82 -2.41
CA ARG A 60 20.39 2.10 -2.07
C ARG A 60 21.42 2.42 -3.14
N PHE A 61 22.67 2.07 -2.86
CA PHE A 61 23.74 2.09 -3.85
C PHE A 61 24.06 0.68 -4.32
N ALA A 62 24.13 0.49 -5.64
CA ALA A 62 24.73 -0.68 -6.26
C ALA A 62 26.19 -0.35 -6.55
N VAL A 63 27.11 -0.98 -5.82
CA VAL A 63 28.54 -0.72 -5.87
C VAL A 63 29.23 -1.85 -6.62
N GLY A 64 29.73 -1.57 -7.81
CA GLY A 64 30.44 -2.53 -8.67
C GLY A 64 31.92 -2.65 -8.30
N ARG A 65 32.41 -3.90 -8.17
CA ARG A 65 33.81 -4.26 -7.97
C ARG A 65 34.19 -5.37 -8.95
N GLY A 66 34.73 -5.00 -10.11
CA GLY A 66 34.93 -5.94 -11.22
C GLY A 66 33.57 -6.54 -11.64
N ASP A 67 33.45 -7.87 -11.59
CA ASP A 67 32.21 -8.59 -11.96
C ASP A 67 31.17 -8.70 -10.80
N ALA A 68 31.53 -8.28 -9.59
CA ALA A 68 30.65 -8.31 -8.42
C ALA A 68 29.92 -6.98 -8.24
N VAL A 69 28.67 -7.05 -7.78
CA VAL A 69 27.86 -5.88 -7.41
C VAL A 69 27.29 -6.08 -6.02
N ASP A 70 27.63 -5.18 -5.11
CA ASP A 70 27.09 -5.16 -3.74
C ASP A 70 25.97 -4.09 -3.65
N ILE A 71 24.86 -4.47 -3.07
CA ILE A 71 23.76 -3.54 -2.79
C ILE A 71 23.87 -3.10 -1.33
N VAL A 72 24.14 -1.82 -1.12
CA VAL A 72 24.40 -1.26 0.19
C VAL A 72 23.51 -0.05 0.50
N LEU A 73 23.26 0.19 1.78
CA LEU A 73 22.73 1.46 2.24
C LEU A 73 23.75 2.57 2.03
N ASP A 74 23.29 3.81 1.98
CA ASP A 74 24.18 4.97 2.02
C ASP A 74 24.86 5.05 3.40
N PRO A 75 26.18 4.82 3.49
CA PRO A 75 26.87 4.78 4.78
C PRO A 75 26.91 6.13 5.49
N ALA A 76 26.65 7.22 4.77
CA ALA A 76 26.63 8.57 5.32
C ALA A 76 25.21 9.02 5.74
N ASN A 77 24.16 8.23 5.43
CA ASN A 77 22.80 8.57 5.74
C ASN A 77 22.26 7.70 6.89
N PRO A 78 22.05 8.26 8.10
CA PRO A 78 21.51 7.51 9.22
C PRO A 78 20.01 7.24 9.09
N LEU A 79 19.29 7.95 8.20
CA LEU A 79 17.86 7.77 8.01
C LEU A 79 17.59 6.57 7.10
N THR A 80 16.96 5.55 7.66
CA THR A 80 16.60 4.33 6.93
C THR A 80 15.15 3.97 7.17
N VAL A 81 14.58 3.23 6.23
CA VAL A 81 13.25 2.64 6.34
C VAL A 81 13.32 1.15 6.03
N ARG A 82 12.56 0.37 6.78
CA ARG A 82 12.35 -1.05 6.48
C ARG A 82 11.33 -1.20 5.37
N THR A 83 11.61 -2.05 4.39
CA THR A 83 10.68 -2.39 3.31
C THR A 83 10.49 -3.91 3.21
N ALA A 84 9.53 -4.36 2.40
CA ALA A 84 9.33 -5.79 2.12
C ALA A 84 10.55 -6.43 1.42
N PHE A 85 11.46 -5.62 0.86
CA PHE A 85 12.65 -6.05 0.12
C PHE A 85 13.97 -5.66 0.81
N GLY A 86 13.94 -5.52 2.13
CA GLY A 86 15.08 -5.09 2.96
C GLY A 86 15.12 -3.58 3.17
N ASP A 87 16.08 -3.13 3.98
CA ASP A 87 16.19 -1.74 4.38
C ASP A 87 16.64 -0.84 3.20
N ARG A 88 16.20 0.41 3.22
CA ARG A 88 16.60 1.47 2.28
C ARG A 88 17.01 2.72 3.05
N SER A 89 17.97 3.46 2.50
CA SER A 89 18.24 4.82 2.93
C SER A 89 17.13 5.75 2.43
N VAL A 90 16.86 6.83 3.15
CA VAL A 90 15.78 7.75 2.83
C VAL A 90 16.29 9.19 2.72
N VAL A 91 15.85 9.88 1.68
CA VAL A 91 15.89 11.34 1.63
C VAL A 91 14.50 11.86 1.83
N GLU A 92 14.31 12.70 2.85
CA GLU A 92 13.12 13.51 3.02
C GLU A 92 13.37 14.88 2.42
N LEU A 93 12.52 15.31 1.51
CA LEU A 93 12.61 16.60 0.85
C LEU A 93 11.89 17.69 1.69
N PRO A 94 12.23 18.96 1.50
CA PRO A 94 11.60 20.06 2.24
C PRO A 94 10.08 20.03 2.09
N GLY A 95 9.37 20.08 3.22
CA GLY A 95 7.91 20.04 3.26
C GLY A 95 7.32 18.67 3.57
N TYR A 96 8.14 17.60 3.64
CA TYR A 96 7.67 16.33 4.17
C TYR A 96 7.27 16.46 5.66
N VAL A 97 6.08 15.98 5.99
CA VAL A 97 5.59 15.92 7.37
C VAL A 97 5.00 14.54 7.60
N PRO A 98 5.54 13.76 8.55
CA PRO A 98 4.97 12.46 8.87
C PRO A 98 3.54 12.62 9.43
N PRO A 99 2.66 11.62 9.26
CA PRO A 99 1.30 11.68 9.74
C PRO A 99 1.22 11.91 11.25
N TRP A 100 0.31 12.78 11.67
CA TRP A 100 0.09 13.18 13.06
C TRP A 100 -0.20 11.99 13.99
N TRP A 101 -0.89 10.99 13.48
CA TRP A 101 -1.33 9.82 14.25
C TRP A 101 -0.17 8.89 14.66
N LEU A 102 1.00 8.99 14.03
CA LEU A 102 2.20 8.24 14.44
C LEU A 102 2.71 8.64 15.85
N SER A 103 2.43 9.87 16.28
CA SER A 103 2.84 10.39 17.58
C SER A 103 1.66 10.67 18.54
N ALA A 104 0.44 10.37 18.10
CA ALA A 104 -0.76 10.58 18.90
C ALA A 104 -0.94 9.50 19.99
N PRO A 105 -1.73 9.76 21.04
CA PRO A 105 -2.19 8.72 21.95
C PRO A 105 -2.89 7.60 21.16
N ALA A 106 -2.71 6.36 21.60
CA ALA A 106 -3.28 5.19 20.98
C ALA A 106 -3.91 4.26 22.02
N VAL A 107 -5.07 3.66 21.71
CA VAL A 107 -5.65 2.65 22.59
C VAL A 107 -4.82 1.37 22.53
N PRO A 108 -4.61 0.66 23.63
CA PRO A 108 -3.98 -0.65 23.60
C PRO A 108 -4.88 -1.64 22.83
N GLY A 109 -4.26 -2.63 22.19
CA GLY A 109 -4.97 -3.69 21.50
C GLY A 109 -4.31 -5.03 21.68
N ARG A 110 -5.03 -6.10 21.34
CA ARG A 110 -4.55 -7.48 21.33
C ARG A 110 -4.66 -8.05 19.93
N LEU A 111 -3.82 -9.01 19.64
CA LEU A 111 -3.82 -9.77 18.38
C LEU A 111 -4.42 -11.16 18.64
N ASP A 112 -5.37 -11.55 17.81
CA ASP A 112 -6.01 -12.87 17.85
C ASP A 112 -5.79 -13.58 16.50
N PRO A 113 -4.88 -14.59 16.42
CA PRO A 113 -4.66 -15.35 15.20
C PRO A 113 -5.89 -16.22 14.86
N HIS A 114 -6.26 -16.23 13.60
CA HIS A 114 -7.39 -16.99 13.07
C HIS A 114 -7.06 -17.52 11.67
N THR A 115 -7.82 -18.52 11.20
CA THR A 115 -7.71 -19.05 9.84
C THR A 115 -9.09 -19.07 9.20
N LEU A 116 -9.22 -18.42 8.06
CA LEU A 116 -10.44 -18.49 7.26
C LEU A 116 -10.34 -19.69 6.33
N THR A 117 -11.31 -20.58 6.38
CA THR A 117 -11.33 -21.80 5.57
C THR A 117 -12.45 -21.70 4.54
N GLY A 118 -12.09 -21.81 3.26
CA GLY A 118 -13.05 -21.86 2.16
C GLY A 118 -13.57 -23.27 1.87
N GLU A 119 -14.59 -23.36 1.02
CA GLU A 119 -15.17 -24.65 0.57
C GLU A 119 -14.11 -25.58 -0.07
N THR A 120 -13.09 -25.03 -0.67
CA THR A 120 -12.00 -25.74 -1.35
C THR A 120 -10.83 -26.07 -0.44
N ARG A 121 -10.96 -25.94 0.88
CA ARG A 121 -9.89 -26.10 1.88
C ARG A 121 -8.69 -25.15 1.69
N HIS A 122 -8.87 -24.04 1.01
CA HIS A 122 -7.88 -22.98 1.05
C HIS A 122 -7.97 -22.26 2.38
N GLU A 123 -6.88 -22.28 3.07
CA GLU A 123 -6.73 -21.61 4.36
C GLU A 123 -6.08 -20.25 4.14
N VAL A 124 -6.75 -19.19 4.62
CA VAL A 124 -6.20 -17.84 4.62
C VAL A 124 -5.91 -17.46 6.07
N PRO A 125 -4.63 -17.37 6.47
CA PRO A 125 -4.27 -16.88 7.78
C PRO A 125 -4.72 -15.43 7.95
N VAL A 126 -5.35 -15.12 9.07
CA VAL A 126 -5.77 -13.78 9.43
C VAL A 126 -5.42 -13.54 10.89
N THR A 127 -4.81 -12.40 11.19
CA THR A 127 -4.65 -11.96 12.58
C THR A 127 -5.58 -10.77 12.81
N VAL A 128 -6.47 -10.86 13.78
CA VAL A 128 -7.40 -9.78 14.10
C VAL A 128 -6.83 -8.95 15.24
N TRP A 129 -6.57 -7.67 14.97
CA TRP A 129 -6.29 -6.67 16.00
C TRP A 129 -7.62 -6.18 16.59
N ILE A 130 -7.70 -6.14 17.91
CA ILE A 130 -8.90 -5.80 18.67
C ILE A 130 -8.50 -4.82 19.76
N PRO A 131 -9.17 -3.64 19.88
CA PRO A 131 -8.99 -2.76 21.03
C PRO A 131 -9.18 -3.54 22.32
N GLN A 132 -8.32 -3.32 23.32
CA GLN A 132 -8.31 -4.14 24.54
C GLN A 132 -9.64 -4.12 25.29
N ASP A 133 -10.33 -2.97 25.29
CA ASP A 133 -11.60 -2.78 25.97
C ASP A 133 -12.82 -3.15 25.13
N LEU A 134 -12.63 -3.70 23.91
CA LEU A 134 -13.71 -4.15 23.03
C LEU A 134 -13.90 -5.68 23.17
N PRO A 135 -14.97 -6.15 23.81
CA PRO A 135 -15.27 -7.58 23.89
C PRO A 135 -15.55 -8.21 22.52
N ASP A 136 -15.23 -9.50 22.34
CA ASP A 136 -15.47 -10.20 21.07
C ASP A 136 -16.97 -10.23 20.70
N THR A 137 -17.83 -10.27 21.72
CA THR A 137 -19.30 -10.32 21.56
C THR A 137 -19.94 -8.96 21.35
N GLU A 138 -19.19 -7.86 21.50
CA GLU A 138 -19.72 -6.52 21.29
C GLU A 138 -19.75 -6.20 19.79
N PRO A 139 -20.93 -5.83 19.23
CA PRO A 139 -21.03 -5.48 17.82
C PRO A 139 -20.19 -4.27 17.45
N ALA A 140 -19.19 -4.46 16.57
CA ALA A 140 -18.29 -3.40 16.12
C ALA A 140 -17.97 -3.54 14.63
N PRO A 141 -17.61 -2.43 13.95
CA PRO A 141 -17.16 -2.44 12.56
C PRO A 141 -15.89 -3.27 12.34
N LEU A 142 -15.66 -3.68 11.09
CA LEU A 142 -14.49 -4.45 10.67
C LEU A 142 -13.82 -3.81 9.46
N LEU A 143 -12.50 -3.56 9.59
CA LEU A 143 -11.60 -3.27 8.49
C LEU A 143 -10.81 -4.56 8.15
N LEU A 144 -10.90 -5.05 6.89
CA LEU A 144 -10.10 -6.16 6.41
C LEU A 144 -8.98 -5.62 5.52
N VAL A 145 -7.73 -5.98 5.82
CA VAL A 145 -6.54 -5.47 5.13
C VAL A 145 -5.80 -6.61 4.46
N HIS A 146 -5.64 -6.51 3.15
CA HIS A 146 -4.78 -7.42 2.37
C HIS A 146 -3.31 -7.09 2.61
N ASP A 147 -2.41 -8.09 2.54
CA ASP A 147 -1.02 -8.00 3.02
C ASP A 147 -0.94 -7.52 4.48
N GLY A 148 -1.91 -7.93 5.30
CA GLY A 148 -2.14 -7.38 6.62
C GLY A 148 -0.91 -7.35 7.54
N PRO A 149 -0.12 -8.44 7.68
CA PRO A 149 1.09 -8.42 8.50
C PRO A 149 2.13 -7.40 8.03
N GLU A 150 2.35 -7.27 6.71
CA GLU A 150 3.25 -6.28 6.14
C GLU A 150 2.69 -4.87 6.30
N TYR A 151 1.37 -4.71 6.13
CA TYR A 151 0.70 -3.43 6.35
C TYR A 151 0.82 -2.96 7.81
N ASP A 152 0.72 -3.87 8.76
CA ASP A 152 0.91 -3.53 10.16
C ASP A 152 2.38 -3.20 10.47
N GLN A 153 3.29 -4.02 9.98
CA GLN A 153 4.72 -3.85 10.25
C GLN A 153 5.34 -2.63 9.55
N LEU A 154 4.92 -2.34 8.30
CA LEU A 154 5.56 -1.35 7.44
C LEU A 154 4.74 -0.07 7.26
N ALA A 155 3.42 -0.13 7.42
CA ALA A 155 2.52 1.01 7.32
C ALA A 155 1.75 1.30 8.62
N SER A 156 1.98 0.54 9.70
CA SER A 156 1.45 0.80 11.04
C SER A 156 -0.09 0.92 11.09
N ILE A 157 -0.82 0.08 10.35
CA ILE A 157 -2.28 0.19 10.20
C ILE A 157 -3.03 0.01 11.54
N THR A 158 -2.52 -0.81 12.45
CA THR A 158 -3.12 -0.96 13.78
C THR A 158 -2.85 0.25 14.66
N THR A 159 -1.68 0.87 14.56
CA THR A 159 -1.36 2.15 15.24
C THR A 159 -2.26 3.27 14.73
N TYR A 160 -2.48 3.35 13.41
CA TYR A 160 -3.43 4.28 12.81
C TYR A 160 -4.84 4.10 13.41
N SER A 161 -5.36 2.88 13.41
CA SER A 161 -6.68 2.57 13.98
C SER A 161 -6.75 2.92 15.47
N ALA A 162 -5.71 2.54 16.22
CA ALA A 162 -5.62 2.81 17.66
C ALA A 162 -5.60 4.31 18.00
N ALA A 163 -4.88 5.12 17.20
CA ALA A 163 -4.81 6.57 17.39
C ALA A 163 -6.15 7.24 17.06
N LEU A 164 -6.81 6.84 15.97
CA LEU A 164 -8.11 7.40 15.59
C LEU A 164 -9.23 7.02 16.58
N ILE A 165 -9.20 5.82 17.16
CA ILE A 165 -10.11 5.45 18.25
C ILE A 165 -9.83 6.31 19.49
N ALA A 166 -8.56 6.44 19.89
CA ALA A 166 -8.19 7.21 21.09
C ALA A 166 -8.56 8.70 21.01
N THR A 167 -8.54 9.27 19.82
CA THR A 167 -8.90 10.68 19.57
C THR A 167 -10.36 10.90 19.22
N GLY A 168 -11.18 9.82 19.19
CA GLY A 168 -12.59 9.91 18.80
C GLY A 168 -12.81 10.15 17.31
N GLY A 169 -11.77 9.98 16.48
CA GLY A 169 -11.85 10.13 15.03
C GLY A 169 -12.59 9.00 14.32
N LEU A 170 -12.60 7.80 14.92
CA LEU A 170 -13.35 6.62 14.49
C LEU A 170 -13.96 5.90 15.68
N PRO A 171 -15.07 5.16 15.49
CA PRO A 171 -15.60 4.28 16.54
C PRO A 171 -14.61 3.14 16.84
N PRO A 172 -14.71 2.51 18.01
CA PRO A 172 -14.02 1.25 18.28
C PRO A 172 -14.34 0.23 17.19
N HIS A 173 -13.33 -0.34 16.57
CA HIS A 173 -13.45 -1.28 15.45
C HIS A 173 -12.32 -2.32 15.49
N ARG A 174 -12.47 -3.38 14.71
CA ARG A 174 -11.47 -4.44 14.58
C ARG A 174 -10.75 -4.32 13.24
N VAL A 175 -9.48 -4.75 13.19
CA VAL A 175 -8.68 -4.81 11.98
C VAL A 175 -8.28 -6.26 11.72
N ALA A 176 -8.79 -6.84 10.65
CA ALA A 176 -8.44 -8.19 10.20
C ALA A 176 -7.28 -8.13 9.19
N LEU A 177 -6.12 -8.58 9.61
CA LEU A 177 -4.88 -8.59 8.85
C LEU A 177 -4.75 -9.90 8.07
N ALA A 178 -5.22 -9.94 6.83
CA ALA A 178 -5.19 -11.13 5.98
C ALA A 178 -3.80 -11.32 5.35
N ALA A 179 -3.21 -12.49 5.59
CA ALA A 179 -1.89 -12.86 5.07
C ALA A 179 -2.02 -13.76 3.83
N PRO A 180 -1.43 -13.41 2.69
CA PRO A 180 -1.43 -14.29 1.53
C PRO A 180 -0.40 -15.41 1.70
N VAL A 181 -0.77 -16.67 1.40
CA VAL A 181 0.17 -17.79 1.35
C VAL A 181 0.93 -17.82 0.01
N ILE A 182 0.23 -17.53 -1.09
CA ILE A 182 0.80 -17.42 -2.43
C ILE A 182 0.33 -16.09 -3.02
N ARG A 183 0.98 -15.01 -2.62
CA ARG A 183 0.55 -13.63 -2.88
C ARG A 183 0.20 -13.36 -4.35
N ASP A 184 1.13 -13.60 -5.25
CA ASP A 184 0.95 -13.30 -6.66
C ASP A 184 -0.21 -14.09 -7.29
N ALA A 185 -0.33 -15.38 -6.96
CA ALA A 185 -1.41 -16.21 -7.47
C ALA A 185 -2.78 -15.80 -6.92
N TRP A 186 -2.84 -15.44 -5.65
CA TRP A 186 -4.10 -15.08 -4.98
C TRP A 186 -4.58 -13.68 -5.33
N TYR A 187 -3.69 -12.71 -5.23
CA TYR A 187 -4.04 -11.30 -5.40
C TYR A 187 -4.14 -10.85 -6.87
N SER A 188 -3.73 -11.70 -7.79
CA SER A 188 -3.98 -11.47 -9.22
C SER A 188 -5.41 -11.82 -9.65
N GLY A 189 -6.40 -11.66 -8.79
CA GLY A 189 -7.81 -11.93 -9.08
C GLY A 189 -8.15 -13.42 -9.08
N SER A 190 -7.60 -14.21 -8.13
CA SER A 190 -7.97 -15.62 -7.96
C SER A 190 -9.45 -15.74 -7.57
N PRO A 191 -10.30 -16.40 -8.38
CA PRO A 191 -11.70 -16.57 -8.02
C PRO A 191 -11.89 -17.39 -6.75
N GLN A 192 -10.92 -18.25 -6.46
CA GLN A 192 -10.93 -19.11 -5.29
C GLN A 192 -10.64 -18.31 -4.02
N TYR A 193 -9.59 -17.48 -4.03
CA TYR A 193 -9.29 -16.58 -2.92
C TYR A 193 -10.44 -15.61 -2.66
N LEU A 194 -10.93 -14.93 -3.69
CA LEU A 194 -12.01 -13.97 -3.58
C LEU A 194 -13.29 -14.60 -3.00
N ARG A 195 -13.68 -15.80 -3.48
CA ARG A 195 -14.85 -16.51 -2.91
C ARG A 195 -14.64 -16.98 -1.48
N THR A 196 -13.41 -17.43 -1.13
CA THR A 196 -13.10 -17.80 0.27
C THR A 196 -13.31 -16.62 1.20
N ILE A 197 -12.82 -15.43 0.85
CA ILE A 197 -13.04 -14.25 1.70
C ILE A 197 -14.52 -13.82 1.66
N ALA A 198 -15.09 -13.66 0.47
CA ALA A 198 -16.45 -13.09 0.29
C ALA A 198 -17.55 -13.94 0.93
N ALA A 199 -17.42 -15.25 0.93
CA ALA A 199 -18.42 -16.16 1.51
C ALA A 199 -18.02 -16.55 2.94
N THR A 200 -17.30 -17.65 3.07
CA THR A 200 -16.99 -18.27 4.38
C THR A 200 -16.10 -17.40 5.28
N GLY A 201 -15.24 -16.56 4.70
CA GLY A 201 -14.34 -15.70 5.47
C GLY A 201 -15.08 -14.61 6.23
N LEU A 202 -15.90 -13.83 5.54
CA LEU A 202 -16.69 -12.78 6.18
C LEU A 202 -17.73 -13.33 7.14
N ASP A 203 -18.32 -14.51 6.87
CA ASP A 203 -19.25 -15.19 7.79
C ASP A 203 -18.52 -15.61 9.07
N GLY A 204 -17.39 -16.30 8.95
CA GLY A 204 -16.61 -16.74 10.10
C GLY A 204 -16.10 -15.60 10.98
N LEU A 205 -15.68 -14.49 10.37
CA LEU A 205 -15.31 -13.28 11.13
C LEU A 205 -16.52 -12.66 11.82
N GLY A 206 -17.69 -12.63 11.14
CA GLY A 206 -18.94 -12.10 11.69
C GLY A 206 -19.46 -12.91 12.88
N GLU A 207 -19.38 -14.24 12.80
CA GLU A 207 -19.79 -15.14 13.88
C GLU A 207 -18.88 -15.03 15.11
N ARG A 208 -17.55 -14.94 14.86
CA ARG A 208 -16.57 -14.90 15.96
C ARG A 208 -16.53 -13.56 16.67
N TYR A 209 -16.64 -12.45 15.94
CA TYR A 209 -16.36 -11.11 16.48
C TYR A 209 -17.55 -10.16 16.46
N ALA A 210 -18.76 -10.65 16.29
CA ALA A 210 -19.97 -9.83 16.22
C ALA A 210 -19.81 -8.59 15.32
N VAL A 211 -19.42 -8.79 14.05
CA VAL A 211 -19.21 -7.69 13.10
C VAL A 211 -20.52 -6.95 12.86
N ARG A 212 -20.48 -5.62 12.97
CA ARG A 212 -21.63 -4.72 12.75
C ARG A 212 -21.48 -3.94 11.46
N GLY A 213 -22.52 -3.91 10.67
CA GLY A 213 -22.59 -3.12 9.44
C GLY A 213 -21.71 -3.69 8.31
N PRO A 214 -21.60 -2.95 7.22
CA PRO A 214 -20.75 -3.36 6.11
C PRO A 214 -19.27 -3.31 6.47
N VAL A 215 -18.51 -4.27 5.95
CA VAL A 215 -17.04 -4.34 6.08
C VAL A 215 -16.40 -3.32 5.14
N VAL A 216 -15.28 -2.74 5.58
CA VAL A 216 -14.38 -2.00 4.68
C VAL A 216 -13.18 -2.87 4.38
N VAL A 217 -12.76 -2.92 3.10
CA VAL A 217 -11.59 -3.68 2.65
C VAL A 217 -10.52 -2.75 2.14
N ALA A 218 -9.26 -3.02 2.50
CA ALA A 218 -8.12 -2.20 2.10
C ALA A 218 -6.95 -3.05 1.58
N GLY A 219 -6.11 -2.45 0.76
CA GLY A 219 -4.88 -3.06 0.28
C GLY A 219 -4.11 -2.16 -0.67
N ALA A 220 -2.86 -2.53 -0.96
CA ALA A 220 -1.99 -1.81 -1.88
C ALA A 220 -1.48 -2.70 -3.02
N SER A 221 -1.17 -2.10 -4.15
CA SER A 221 -0.63 -2.82 -5.32
C SER A 221 -1.60 -3.93 -5.76
N LEU A 222 -1.16 -5.19 -5.84
CA LEU A 222 -2.05 -6.34 -6.06
C LEU A 222 -3.12 -6.50 -4.96
N GLY A 223 -2.80 -6.10 -3.71
CA GLY A 223 -3.79 -6.03 -2.63
C GLY A 223 -4.87 -4.98 -2.89
N GLY A 224 -4.53 -3.86 -3.51
CA GLY A 224 -5.47 -2.82 -3.95
C GLY A 224 -6.41 -3.30 -5.05
N LEU A 225 -5.89 -4.02 -6.04
CA LEU A 225 -6.70 -4.72 -7.04
C LEU A 225 -7.66 -5.71 -6.36
N THR A 226 -7.14 -6.52 -5.43
CA THR A 226 -7.93 -7.52 -4.71
C THR A 226 -9.04 -6.88 -3.88
N ALA A 227 -8.76 -5.75 -3.21
CA ALA A 227 -9.75 -5.01 -2.44
C ALA A 227 -10.92 -4.52 -3.32
N VAL A 228 -10.63 -3.96 -4.51
CA VAL A 228 -11.67 -3.55 -5.46
C VAL A 228 -12.49 -4.75 -5.94
N LEU A 229 -11.84 -5.83 -6.36
CA LEU A 229 -12.53 -7.04 -6.84
C LEU A 229 -13.38 -7.68 -5.74
N LEU A 230 -12.89 -7.73 -4.51
CA LEU A 230 -13.64 -8.25 -3.36
C LEU A 230 -14.84 -7.35 -3.02
N GLY A 231 -14.65 -6.03 -3.03
CA GLY A 231 -15.74 -5.09 -2.82
C GLY A 231 -16.88 -5.29 -3.80
N LEU A 232 -16.57 -5.38 -5.09
CA LEU A 232 -17.56 -5.62 -6.14
C LEU A 232 -18.25 -6.99 -6.02
N LEU A 233 -17.50 -8.04 -5.63
CA LEU A 233 -18.02 -9.39 -5.49
C LEU A 233 -18.91 -9.56 -4.26
N ALA A 234 -18.56 -8.90 -3.15
CA ALA A 234 -19.18 -9.14 -1.83
C ALA A 234 -20.18 -8.04 -1.41
N ALA A 235 -20.50 -7.08 -2.27
CA ALA A 235 -21.54 -6.11 -1.98
C ALA A 235 -22.93 -6.79 -1.82
N PRO A 236 -23.78 -6.35 -0.88
CA PRO A 236 -23.61 -5.20 0.03
C PRO A 236 -22.88 -5.51 1.36
N ARG A 237 -22.35 -6.72 1.57
CA ARG A 237 -21.60 -7.07 2.81
C ARG A 237 -20.33 -6.24 2.98
N VAL A 238 -19.67 -5.92 1.86
CA VAL A 238 -18.62 -4.89 1.79
C VAL A 238 -19.29 -3.60 1.34
N GLY A 239 -19.14 -2.53 2.13
CA GLY A 239 -19.68 -1.20 1.83
C GLY A 239 -18.62 -0.21 1.39
N GLY A 240 -17.35 -0.47 1.70
CA GLY A 240 -16.26 0.42 1.35
C GLY A 240 -14.97 -0.29 0.93
N VAL A 241 -14.20 0.40 0.09
CA VAL A 241 -12.91 -0.06 -0.43
C VAL A 241 -11.89 1.06 -0.29
N TYR A 242 -10.68 0.73 0.18
CA TYR A 242 -9.54 1.63 0.09
C TYR A 242 -8.40 0.95 -0.68
N SER A 243 -8.12 1.44 -1.89
CA SER A 243 -7.12 0.87 -2.80
C SER A 243 -5.96 1.83 -3.01
N GLN A 244 -4.76 1.41 -2.65
CA GLN A 244 -3.54 2.22 -2.78
C GLN A 244 -2.66 1.69 -3.90
N SER A 245 -2.29 2.56 -4.85
CA SER A 245 -1.44 2.20 -6.01
C SER A 245 -1.86 0.89 -6.68
N GLY A 246 -3.16 0.69 -6.89
CA GLY A 246 -3.72 -0.60 -7.32
C GLY A 246 -3.14 -1.08 -8.66
N SER A 247 -2.78 -2.36 -8.73
CA SER A 247 -2.22 -3.00 -9.93
C SER A 247 -3.31 -3.30 -10.97
N PHE A 248 -3.94 -2.26 -11.50
CA PHE A 248 -5.01 -2.37 -12.50
C PHE A 248 -4.45 -2.47 -13.92
N PHE A 249 -3.62 -3.48 -14.18
CA PHE A 249 -2.90 -3.64 -15.44
C PHE A 249 -3.81 -3.62 -16.67
N GLN A 250 -3.43 -2.81 -17.62
CA GLN A 250 -4.09 -2.64 -18.93
C GLN A 250 -3.07 -2.79 -20.05
N VAL A 251 -3.40 -3.54 -21.10
CA VAL A 251 -2.51 -3.76 -22.25
C VAL A 251 -2.00 -2.44 -22.85
N ARG A 252 -2.80 -1.38 -22.82
CA ARG A 252 -2.44 -0.06 -23.38
C ARG A 252 -1.40 0.72 -22.57
N HIS A 253 -1.23 0.40 -21.28
CA HIS A 253 -0.32 1.12 -20.36
C HIS A 253 0.88 0.28 -19.95
N ASP A 254 0.73 -1.05 -19.86
CA ASP A 254 1.64 -1.93 -19.15
C ASP A 254 2.17 -3.07 -20.06
N LEU A 255 2.53 -2.77 -21.30
CA LEU A 255 3.10 -3.79 -22.20
C LEU A 255 4.42 -4.36 -21.70
N ASP A 256 5.20 -3.58 -20.97
CA ASP A 256 6.44 -4.00 -20.34
C ASP A 256 6.22 -4.98 -19.17
N GLU A 257 5.03 -4.98 -18.54
CA GLU A 257 4.60 -5.93 -17.52
C GLU A 257 4.02 -7.24 -18.11
N SER A 258 3.94 -7.36 -19.43
CA SER A 258 3.36 -8.54 -20.11
C SER A 258 4.05 -9.86 -19.79
N GLY A 259 5.30 -9.83 -19.29
CA GLY A 259 6.04 -10.98 -18.77
C GLY A 259 5.57 -11.47 -17.41
N TYR A 260 4.75 -10.71 -16.68
CA TYR A 260 4.22 -11.13 -15.39
C TYR A 260 3.25 -12.31 -15.57
N PRO A 261 3.41 -13.44 -14.86
CA PRO A 261 2.67 -14.68 -15.11
C PRO A 261 1.14 -14.54 -15.10
N PHE A 262 0.63 -13.56 -14.37
CA PHE A 262 -0.80 -13.32 -14.22
C PHE A 262 -1.31 -12.09 -14.97
N PHE A 263 -0.47 -11.41 -15.74
CA PHE A 263 -0.83 -10.20 -16.49
C PHE A 263 -2.13 -10.35 -17.26
N GLY A 264 -2.25 -11.40 -18.09
CA GLY A 264 -3.44 -11.62 -18.90
C GLY A 264 -4.72 -11.90 -18.11
N ARG A 265 -4.60 -12.44 -16.86
CA ARG A 265 -5.75 -12.61 -15.96
C ARG A 265 -6.18 -11.27 -15.40
N ILE A 266 -5.23 -10.51 -14.87
CA ILE A 266 -5.48 -9.18 -14.31
C ILE A 266 -6.09 -8.27 -15.38
N SER A 267 -5.50 -8.16 -16.57
CA SER A 267 -5.97 -7.27 -17.62
C SER A 267 -7.41 -7.59 -18.07
N ARG A 268 -7.79 -8.87 -18.13
CA ARG A 268 -9.19 -9.25 -18.44
C ARG A 268 -10.16 -8.86 -17.33
N LEU A 269 -9.80 -9.06 -16.06
CA LEU A 269 -10.63 -8.67 -14.91
C LEU A 269 -10.76 -7.14 -14.81
N VAL A 270 -9.66 -6.43 -14.97
CA VAL A 270 -9.64 -4.97 -15.01
C VAL A 270 -10.53 -4.49 -16.15
N GLN A 271 -10.39 -5.03 -17.36
CA GLN A 271 -11.24 -4.65 -18.48
C GLN A 271 -12.73 -4.87 -18.18
N SER A 272 -13.10 -5.97 -17.49
CA SER A 272 -14.50 -6.20 -17.13
C SER A 272 -15.05 -5.14 -16.18
N VAL A 273 -14.21 -4.61 -15.26
CA VAL A 273 -14.59 -3.49 -14.38
C VAL A 273 -14.66 -2.18 -15.17
N LEU A 274 -13.70 -1.94 -16.08
CA LEU A 274 -13.72 -0.75 -16.94
C LEU A 274 -14.96 -0.68 -17.84
N ASP A 275 -15.51 -1.83 -18.23
CA ASP A 275 -16.70 -1.94 -19.08
C ASP A 275 -18.02 -1.93 -18.28
N MET A 276 -17.95 -1.95 -16.95
CA MET A 276 -19.12 -1.89 -16.08
C MET A 276 -19.90 -0.58 -16.29
N ARG A 277 -21.21 -0.66 -16.39
CA ARG A 277 -22.06 0.50 -16.67
C ARG A 277 -22.88 0.95 -15.47
N GLU A 278 -23.35 0.01 -14.67
CA GLU A 278 -24.24 0.28 -13.55
C GLU A 278 -24.04 -0.77 -12.45
N THR A 279 -24.19 -0.36 -11.20
CA THR A 279 -24.18 -1.26 -10.04
C THR A 279 -25.49 -1.15 -9.26
N GLU A 280 -25.97 -2.29 -8.77
CA GLU A 280 -27.12 -2.34 -7.84
C GLU A 280 -26.71 -1.98 -6.40
N HIS A 281 -25.43 -2.13 -6.08
CA HIS A 281 -24.89 -1.92 -4.74
C HIS A 281 -23.71 -0.96 -4.78
N PRO A 282 -23.95 0.36 -4.73
CA PRO A 282 -22.88 1.36 -4.71
C PRO A 282 -21.94 1.17 -3.53
N LEU A 283 -20.63 1.26 -3.80
CA LEU A 283 -19.56 1.24 -2.79
C LEU A 283 -19.05 2.66 -2.56
N VAL A 284 -18.49 2.89 -1.37
CA VAL A 284 -17.63 4.03 -1.09
C VAL A 284 -16.18 3.60 -1.37
N VAL A 285 -15.54 4.21 -2.36
CA VAL A 285 -14.21 3.83 -2.80
C VAL A 285 -13.25 4.99 -2.62
N GLY A 286 -12.29 4.82 -1.72
CA GLY A 286 -11.12 5.69 -1.62
C GLY A 286 -9.96 5.06 -2.40
N MET A 287 -9.23 5.88 -3.12
CA MET A 287 -8.03 5.48 -3.85
C MET A 287 -6.90 6.47 -3.58
N SER A 288 -5.67 5.99 -3.45
CA SER A 288 -4.48 6.83 -3.50
C SER A 288 -3.43 6.23 -4.41
N CYS A 289 -2.65 7.06 -5.09
CA CYS A 289 -1.56 6.61 -5.93
C CYS A 289 -0.52 7.73 -6.05
N GLY A 290 0.76 7.38 -6.12
CA GLY A 290 1.82 8.35 -6.35
C GLY A 290 1.66 9.08 -7.70
N ALA A 291 1.76 10.39 -7.69
CA ALA A 291 1.47 11.23 -8.86
C ALA A 291 2.32 10.89 -10.09
N ILE A 292 3.52 10.37 -9.87
CA ILE A 292 4.45 9.96 -10.94
C ILE A 292 4.66 8.44 -11.00
N GLU A 293 3.88 7.64 -10.25
CA GLU A 293 3.93 6.18 -10.34
C GLU A 293 3.50 5.67 -11.71
N GLU A 294 4.07 4.55 -12.13
CA GLU A 294 3.66 3.81 -13.33
C GLU A 294 2.17 3.45 -13.30
N ASN A 295 1.64 3.14 -12.12
CA ASN A 295 0.24 2.77 -11.89
C ASN A 295 -0.75 3.94 -11.97
N MET A 296 -0.32 5.21 -12.01
CA MET A 296 -1.23 6.35 -11.92
C MET A 296 -2.27 6.39 -13.05
N ALA A 297 -1.85 6.11 -14.29
CA ALA A 297 -2.79 6.09 -15.42
C ALA A 297 -3.88 5.03 -15.22
N ASN A 298 -3.51 3.84 -14.77
CA ASN A 298 -4.42 2.74 -14.46
C ASN A 298 -5.38 3.07 -13.33
N ASN A 299 -4.90 3.74 -12.28
CA ASN A 299 -5.72 4.15 -11.14
C ASN A 299 -6.72 5.24 -11.52
N ARG A 300 -6.35 6.20 -12.37
CA ARG A 300 -7.28 7.21 -12.93
C ARG A 300 -8.38 6.56 -13.77
N ASP A 301 -8.03 5.61 -14.64
CA ASP A 301 -8.99 4.88 -15.46
C ASP A 301 -9.96 4.07 -14.62
N MET A 302 -9.46 3.35 -13.61
CA MET A 302 -10.26 2.57 -12.68
C MET A 302 -11.21 3.48 -11.89
N ALA A 303 -10.73 4.58 -11.32
CA ALA A 303 -11.56 5.54 -10.61
C ALA A 303 -12.68 6.12 -11.50
N ALA A 304 -12.35 6.46 -12.74
CA ALA A 304 -13.33 6.95 -13.71
C ALA A 304 -14.39 5.89 -14.06
N ALA A 305 -13.98 4.62 -14.21
CA ALA A 305 -14.90 3.52 -14.49
C ALA A 305 -15.85 3.25 -13.34
N LEU A 306 -15.34 3.18 -12.12
CA LEU A 306 -16.15 2.96 -10.91
C LEU A 306 -17.16 4.11 -10.70
N ARG A 307 -16.76 5.37 -10.95
CA ARG A 307 -17.70 6.51 -10.91
C ARG A 307 -18.82 6.38 -11.96
N ARG A 308 -18.48 5.98 -13.18
CA ARG A 308 -19.48 5.74 -14.25
C ARG A 308 -20.44 4.63 -13.90
N ALA A 309 -19.99 3.63 -13.16
CA ALA A 309 -20.82 2.52 -12.69
C ALA A 309 -21.71 2.90 -11.49
N GLY A 310 -21.62 4.10 -10.95
CA GLY A 310 -22.46 4.59 -9.86
C GLY A 310 -21.87 4.47 -8.47
N HIS A 311 -20.58 4.11 -8.31
CA HIS A 311 -19.90 4.13 -7.03
C HIS A 311 -19.50 5.56 -6.63
N THR A 312 -19.43 5.83 -5.31
CA THR A 312 -18.83 7.07 -4.79
C THR A 312 -17.32 6.87 -4.73
N VAL A 313 -16.54 7.63 -5.52
CA VAL A 313 -15.10 7.40 -5.66
C VAL A 313 -14.29 8.68 -5.46
N GLU A 314 -13.33 8.63 -4.55
CA GLU A 314 -12.30 9.64 -4.39
C GLU A 314 -10.93 9.06 -4.76
N LEU A 315 -10.16 9.76 -5.58
CA LEU A 315 -8.78 9.42 -5.92
C LEU A 315 -7.87 10.58 -5.52
N THR A 316 -6.93 10.30 -4.63
CA THR A 316 -5.90 11.23 -4.17
C THR A 316 -4.56 10.89 -4.84
N GLU A 317 -3.98 11.87 -5.53
CA GLU A 317 -2.63 11.79 -6.07
C GLU A 317 -1.65 12.26 -5.01
N VAL A 318 -0.73 11.41 -4.58
CA VAL A 318 0.24 11.71 -3.53
C VAL A 318 1.61 12.04 -4.10
N ALA A 319 2.34 12.95 -3.46
CA ALA A 319 3.71 13.32 -3.85
C ALA A 319 4.75 12.32 -3.30
N ASP A 320 4.53 11.04 -3.55
CA ASP A 320 5.40 9.92 -3.16
C ASP A 320 5.27 8.79 -4.21
N LEU A 321 5.83 7.63 -3.94
CA LEU A 321 6.02 6.53 -4.88
C LEU A 321 5.39 5.23 -4.35
N HIS A 322 5.68 4.09 -5.02
CA HIS A 322 5.10 2.77 -4.76
C HIS A 322 5.74 2.08 -3.56
N ASN A 323 5.51 2.60 -2.36
CA ASN A 323 6.12 2.07 -1.13
C ASN A 323 5.19 2.16 0.09
N TYR A 324 5.51 1.38 1.13
CA TYR A 324 4.69 1.30 2.34
C TYR A 324 4.63 2.61 3.14
N THR A 325 5.65 3.46 3.06
CA THR A 325 5.61 4.76 3.73
C THR A 325 4.62 5.69 3.04
N ALA A 326 4.60 5.73 1.71
CA ALA A 326 3.61 6.47 0.94
C ALA A 326 2.18 6.01 1.27
N TRP A 327 1.97 4.69 1.35
CA TRP A 327 0.67 4.12 1.70
C TRP A 327 0.29 4.43 3.14
N ARG A 328 1.22 4.36 4.09
CA ARG A 328 1.04 4.78 5.47
C ARG A 328 0.59 6.24 5.58
N ASP A 329 1.30 7.11 4.90
CA ASP A 329 1.10 8.56 4.98
C ASP A 329 -0.24 8.99 4.36
N ALA A 330 -0.77 8.19 3.41
CA ALA A 330 -2.06 8.42 2.76
C ALA A 330 -3.27 7.78 3.49
N LEU A 331 -3.09 7.11 4.64
CA LEU A 331 -4.21 6.52 5.39
C LEU A 331 -5.17 7.60 5.91
N ASP A 332 -4.64 8.72 6.37
CA ASP A 332 -5.45 9.87 6.77
C ASP A 332 -5.15 11.06 5.83
N PRO A 333 -6.16 11.65 5.20
CA PRO A 333 -7.61 11.47 5.39
C PRO A 333 -8.24 10.35 4.54
N GLY A 334 -7.51 9.70 3.61
CA GLY A 334 -8.07 8.82 2.59
C GLY A 334 -8.90 7.66 3.14
N LEU A 335 -8.27 6.75 3.90
CA LEU A 335 -8.99 5.64 4.54
C LEU A 335 -9.99 6.15 5.58
N THR A 336 -9.62 7.17 6.36
CA THR A 336 -10.51 7.78 7.37
C THR A 336 -11.84 8.21 6.76
N HIS A 337 -11.83 8.83 5.58
CA HIS A 337 -13.04 9.24 4.87
C HIS A 337 -13.93 8.04 4.51
N VAL A 338 -13.35 6.97 3.98
CA VAL A 338 -14.08 5.75 3.63
C VAL A 338 -14.71 5.13 4.88
N LEU A 339 -13.94 4.99 5.97
CA LEU A 339 -14.40 4.39 7.22
C LEU A 339 -15.56 5.20 7.83
N ARG A 340 -15.44 6.52 7.91
CA ARG A 340 -16.51 7.41 8.41
C ARG A 340 -17.78 7.34 7.58
N THR A 341 -17.63 7.32 6.26
CA THR A 341 -18.78 7.28 5.34
C THR A 341 -19.55 5.96 5.45
N VAL A 342 -18.83 4.83 5.58
CA VAL A 342 -19.44 3.49 5.63
C VAL A 342 -19.98 3.15 7.03
N TRP A 343 -19.27 3.54 8.10
CA TRP A 343 -19.63 3.17 9.48
C TRP A 343 -20.47 4.22 10.19
N GLY A 344 -20.61 5.41 9.61
CA GLY A 344 -21.21 6.59 10.23
C GLY A 344 -20.23 7.39 11.06
N GLU A 345 -20.51 8.67 11.23
CA GLU A 345 -19.74 9.52 12.13
C GLU A 345 -19.99 9.10 13.57
N THR A 346 -18.94 9.15 14.40
CA THR A 346 -19.07 9.07 15.86
C THR A 346 -19.81 10.33 16.31
N GLY A 347 -21.08 10.19 16.69
CA GLY A 347 -21.89 11.29 17.24
C GLY A 347 -21.40 11.77 18.61
#